data_cf66c219b169d974905e36d30f236eb1
#
_entry.id   cf66c219b169d974905e36d30f236eb1
#
_cell.length_a   1.000
_cell.length_b   1.000
_cell.length_c   1.000
_cell.angle_alpha   90.00
_cell.angle_beta   90.00
_cell.angle_gamma   90.00
#
_symmetry.space_group_name_H-M   'P 1'
#
loop_
_entity.id
_entity.type
_entity.pdbx_description
1 polymer ?
#
loop_
_entity_poly.entity_id
_entity_poly.type
_entity_poly.pdbx_seq_one_letter_code
_entity_poly.pdbx_strand_id
1 'polypeptide(L)'
;LDTAGDLGAAANSLRDDLKLPPLPIEKLRPHTSRGARGMIETALGVSWDDPKYEELRIKFLERYENCLTKTTKFMPGMQNLLYKLDDKNITWGIVTNKHERYTMPIIKSFGLLNECSTIVCGDTLSYCKPHPAPVLRAIEEIDIEPHGVVYIGDDPRDIQSGFNAGCWTLAVAFDTYIEKETAKAWGSDETATNCQEILSFLDL
;
A
#
# COMPACT_ATOMS: atom_id res chain seq x y z
N LEU A 1 -2.52 -2.12 5.67
CA LEU A 1 -1.74 -3.22 6.22
C LEU A 1 -0.25 -2.88 6.29
N ASP A 2 0.44 -3.34 7.33
CA ASP A 2 1.90 -3.35 7.41
C ASP A 2 2.43 -4.63 6.75
N THR A 3 2.92 -4.54 5.53
CA THR A 3 3.52 -5.64 4.77
C THR A 3 5.05 -5.58 4.73
N ALA A 4 5.66 -4.64 5.45
CA ALA A 4 7.10 -4.38 5.37
C ALA A 4 7.95 -5.58 5.83
N GLY A 5 7.49 -6.32 6.84
CA GLY A 5 8.20 -7.49 7.35
C GLY A 5 8.39 -8.58 6.31
N ASP A 6 7.35 -8.92 5.57
CA ASP A 6 7.41 -9.96 4.53
C ASP A 6 8.26 -9.50 3.32
N LEU A 7 8.13 -8.23 2.89
CA LEU A 7 9.01 -7.65 1.87
C LEU A 7 10.47 -7.63 2.33
N GLY A 8 10.71 -7.26 3.60
CA GLY A 8 12.05 -7.28 4.20
C GLY A 8 12.67 -8.68 4.29
N ALA A 9 11.86 -9.69 4.64
CA ALA A 9 12.30 -11.08 4.65
C ALA A 9 12.72 -11.56 3.25
N ALA A 10 11.92 -11.25 2.22
CA ALA A 10 12.27 -11.56 0.83
C ALA A 10 13.57 -10.87 0.39
N ALA A 11 13.76 -9.59 0.73
CA ALA A 11 14.99 -8.86 0.41
C ALA A 11 16.22 -9.44 1.15
N ASN A 12 16.07 -9.75 2.44
CA ASN A 12 17.16 -10.34 3.22
C ASN A 12 17.51 -11.76 2.77
N SER A 13 16.58 -12.51 2.23
CA SER A 13 16.89 -13.82 1.67
C SER A 13 17.76 -13.74 0.41
N LEU A 14 17.69 -12.65 -0.39
CA LEU A 14 18.64 -12.39 -1.49
C LEU A 14 20.04 -12.07 -0.96
N ARG A 15 20.13 -11.38 0.20
CA ARG A 15 21.42 -11.10 0.86
C ARG A 15 22.07 -12.37 1.37
N ASP A 16 21.27 -13.30 1.91
CA ASP A 16 21.73 -14.59 2.39
C ASP A 16 22.39 -15.43 1.28
N ASP A 17 21.83 -15.45 0.07
CA ASP A 17 22.45 -16.10 -1.10
C ASP A 17 23.87 -15.56 -1.38
N LEU A 18 24.08 -14.28 -1.11
CA LEU A 18 25.36 -13.59 -1.31
C LEU A 18 26.23 -13.63 -0.05
N LYS A 19 25.83 -14.35 1.02
CA LYS A 19 26.51 -14.42 2.32
C LYS A 19 26.72 -13.05 2.96
N LEU A 20 25.80 -12.11 2.71
CA LEU A 20 25.77 -10.79 3.31
C LEU A 20 24.90 -10.79 4.58
N PRO A 21 25.25 -10.05 5.62
CA PRO A 21 24.44 -9.97 6.83
C PRO A 21 23.07 -9.35 6.51
N PRO A 22 21.99 -9.76 7.21
CA PRO A 22 20.67 -9.18 7.00
C PRO A 22 20.65 -7.70 7.37
N LEU A 23 19.82 -6.93 6.65
CA LEU A 23 19.53 -5.55 7.01
C LEU A 23 18.38 -5.49 8.03
N PRO A 24 18.46 -4.59 9.01
CA PRO A 24 17.34 -4.34 9.91
C PRO A 24 16.15 -3.77 9.15
N ILE A 25 14.94 -4.07 9.64
CA ILE A 25 13.69 -3.68 8.95
C ILE A 25 13.55 -2.17 8.81
N GLU A 26 14.09 -1.40 9.73
CA GLU A 26 14.07 0.07 9.73
C GLU A 26 14.77 0.67 8.49
N LYS A 27 15.75 -0.04 7.92
CA LYS A 27 16.41 0.36 6.68
C LYS A 27 15.62 -0.01 5.43
N LEU A 28 14.82 -1.07 5.50
CA LEU A 28 14.05 -1.59 4.36
C LEU A 28 12.66 -0.95 4.25
N ARG A 29 12.04 -0.69 5.39
CA ARG A 29 10.68 -0.16 5.51
C ARG A 29 10.40 1.09 4.68
N PRO A 30 11.24 2.14 4.66
CA PRO A 30 10.96 3.35 3.86
C PRO A 30 10.90 3.11 2.34
N HIS A 31 11.35 1.95 1.89
CA HIS A 31 11.43 1.61 0.47
C HIS A 31 10.37 0.61 0.02
N THR A 32 9.49 0.16 0.92
CA THR A 32 8.45 -0.85 0.63
C THR A 32 7.42 -0.38 -0.40
N SER A 33 7.06 0.91 -0.39
CA SER A 33 6.13 1.50 -1.37
C SER A 33 6.67 1.47 -2.81
N ARG A 34 8.00 1.37 -2.99
CA ARG A 34 8.66 1.19 -4.30
C ARG A 34 8.71 -0.27 -4.76
N GLY A 35 8.12 -1.21 -3.99
CA GLY A 35 8.06 -2.63 -4.31
C GLY A 35 9.43 -3.28 -4.51
N ALA A 36 9.52 -4.28 -5.40
CA ALA A 36 10.76 -5.01 -5.69
C ALA A 36 11.94 -4.08 -6.03
N ARG A 37 11.67 -3.00 -6.77
CA ARG A 37 12.70 -2.02 -7.15
C ARG A 37 13.36 -1.38 -5.93
N GLY A 38 12.57 -0.83 -5.02
CA GLY A 38 13.10 -0.21 -3.81
C GLY A 38 13.78 -1.21 -2.88
N MET A 39 13.21 -2.40 -2.76
CA MET A 39 13.75 -3.45 -1.88
C MET A 39 15.10 -3.98 -2.38
N ILE A 40 15.25 -4.24 -3.67
CA ILE A 40 16.49 -4.75 -4.29
C ILE A 40 17.59 -3.68 -4.24
N GLU A 41 17.25 -2.44 -4.61
CA GLU A 41 18.18 -1.32 -4.56
C GLU A 41 18.72 -1.12 -3.14
N THR A 42 17.84 -1.12 -2.14
CA THR A 42 18.24 -0.95 -0.73
C THR A 42 19.01 -2.15 -0.20
N ALA A 43 18.60 -3.35 -0.55
CA ALA A 43 19.21 -4.57 -0.03
C ALA A 43 20.57 -4.88 -0.67
N LEU A 44 20.74 -4.63 -1.96
CA LEU A 44 21.90 -5.09 -2.74
C LEU A 44 22.66 -3.97 -3.45
N GLY A 45 22.15 -2.73 -3.46
CA GLY A 45 22.73 -1.63 -4.22
C GLY A 45 22.56 -1.79 -5.74
N VAL A 46 21.67 -2.67 -6.20
CA VAL A 46 21.44 -2.94 -7.63
C VAL A 46 20.28 -2.08 -8.09
N SER A 47 20.56 -1.16 -9.01
CA SER A 47 19.55 -0.28 -9.62
C SER A 47 18.76 -1.02 -10.71
N TRP A 48 17.59 -0.48 -11.05
CA TRP A 48 16.67 -1.10 -12.01
C TRP A 48 17.20 -1.20 -13.45
N ASP A 49 18.22 -0.41 -13.81
CA ASP A 49 18.91 -0.42 -15.09
C ASP A 49 20.16 -1.31 -15.13
N ASP A 50 20.52 -1.94 -14.00
CA ASP A 50 21.59 -2.94 -13.95
C ASP A 50 21.17 -4.22 -14.68
N PRO A 51 22.04 -4.82 -15.51
CA PRO A 51 21.74 -6.07 -16.19
C PRO A 51 21.33 -7.25 -15.28
N LYS A 52 21.72 -7.23 -14.00
CA LYS A 52 21.37 -8.25 -13.02
C LYS A 52 19.98 -8.02 -12.38
N TYR A 53 19.39 -6.85 -12.58
CA TYR A 53 18.17 -6.47 -11.87
C TYR A 53 17.02 -7.43 -12.14
N GLU A 54 16.78 -7.80 -13.40
CA GLU A 54 15.62 -8.63 -13.74
C GLU A 54 15.71 -10.04 -13.14
N GLU A 55 16.90 -10.65 -13.09
CA GLU A 55 17.10 -11.92 -12.40
C GLU A 55 16.81 -11.79 -10.90
N LEU A 56 17.31 -10.74 -10.26
CA LEU A 56 17.07 -10.47 -8.84
C LEU A 56 15.61 -10.18 -8.56
N ARG A 57 14.93 -9.46 -9.47
CA ARG A 57 13.50 -9.16 -9.35
C ARG A 57 12.65 -10.44 -9.36
N ILE A 58 12.93 -11.36 -10.28
CA ILE A 58 12.24 -12.65 -10.34
C ILE A 58 12.44 -13.41 -9.03
N LYS A 59 13.69 -13.58 -8.58
CA LYS A 59 14.01 -14.25 -7.31
C LYS A 59 13.34 -13.57 -6.10
N PHE A 60 13.36 -12.25 -6.04
CA PHE A 60 12.71 -11.49 -4.98
C PHE A 60 11.21 -11.77 -4.93
N LEU A 61 10.54 -11.72 -6.08
CA LEU A 61 9.09 -11.92 -6.17
C LEU A 61 8.68 -13.35 -5.81
N GLU A 62 9.43 -14.35 -6.23
CA GLU A 62 9.22 -15.75 -5.83
C GLU A 62 9.35 -15.93 -4.30
N ARG A 63 10.36 -15.30 -3.70
CA ARG A 63 10.56 -15.37 -2.25
C ARG A 63 9.51 -14.60 -1.49
N TYR A 64 9.09 -13.45 -2.01
CA TYR A 64 8.00 -12.68 -1.43
C TYR A 64 6.70 -13.49 -1.44
N GLU A 65 6.37 -14.15 -2.55
CA GLU A 65 5.20 -15.02 -2.65
C GLU A 65 5.21 -16.14 -1.60
N ASN A 66 6.37 -16.75 -1.37
CA ASN A 66 6.54 -17.80 -0.37
C ASN A 66 6.49 -17.34 1.09
N CYS A 67 6.56 -16.05 1.34
CA CYS A 67 6.48 -15.46 2.68
C CYS A 67 5.30 -14.50 2.89
N LEU A 68 4.38 -14.40 1.93
CA LEU A 68 3.18 -13.59 2.06
C LEU A 68 2.44 -13.92 3.37
N THR A 69 2.03 -12.88 4.07
CA THR A 69 1.22 -12.94 5.30
C THR A 69 1.89 -13.55 6.55
N LYS A 70 3.18 -13.86 6.49
CA LYS A 70 3.90 -14.43 7.66
C LYS A 70 4.08 -13.40 8.79
N THR A 71 4.29 -12.16 8.43
CA THR A 71 4.50 -11.03 9.37
C THR A 71 3.58 -9.85 9.09
N THR A 72 2.85 -9.88 7.98
CA THR A 72 1.85 -8.87 7.63
C THR A 72 0.79 -8.76 8.73
N LYS A 73 0.41 -7.54 9.08
CA LYS A 73 -0.60 -7.24 10.10
C LYS A 73 -1.37 -5.97 9.76
N PHE A 74 -2.50 -5.78 10.41
CA PHE A 74 -3.18 -4.49 10.36
C PHE A 74 -2.33 -3.39 10.98
N MET A 75 -2.37 -2.20 10.39
CA MET A 75 -1.88 -1.00 11.06
C MET A 75 -2.66 -0.78 12.36
N PRO A 76 -2.05 -0.15 13.38
CA PRO A 76 -2.73 0.13 14.64
C PRO A 76 -4.07 0.87 14.42
N GLY A 77 -5.15 0.35 15.00
CA GLY A 77 -6.50 0.93 14.88
C GLY A 77 -7.25 0.63 13.59
N MET A 78 -6.62 0.06 12.56
CA MET A 78 -7.25 -0.17 11.25
C MET A 78 -8.44 -1.12 11.31
N GLN A 79 -8.37 -2.19 12.11
CA GLN A 79 -9.51 -3.09 12.27
C GLN A 79 -10.74 -2.37 12.86
N ASN A 80 -10.52 -1.53 13.87
CA ASN A 80 -11.60 -0.75 14.46
C ASN A 80 -12.19 0.28 13.45
N LEU A 81 -11.34 0.90 12.64
CA LEU A 81 -11.80 1.78 11.57
C LEU A 81 -12.73 1.02 10.61
N LEU A 82 -12.31 -0.14 10.10
CA LEU A 82 -13.12 -0.93 9.16
C LEU A 82 -14.44 -1.40 9.78
N TYR A 83 -14.43 -1.89 11.03
CA TYR A 83 -15.66 -2.24 11.74
C TYR A 83 -16.62 -1.06 11.88
N LYS A 84 -16.11 0.15 12.12
CA LYS A 84 -16.97 1.34 12.19
C LYS A 84 -17.55 1.75 10.84
N LEU A 85 -16.80 1.58 9.76
CA LEU A 85 -17.34 1.79 8.41
C LEU A 85 -18.49 0.83 8.14
N ASP A 86 -18.32 -0.47 8.44
CA ASP A 86 -19.35 -1.49 8.26
C ASP A 86 -20.58 -1.22 9.12
N ASP A 87 -20.42 -0.88 10.42
CA ASP A 87 -21.50 -0.53 11.36
C ASP A 87 -22.33 0.67 10.86
N LYS A 88 -21.70 1.61 10.20
CA LYS A 88 -22.33 2.79 9.61
C LYS A 88 -22.82 2.59 8.17
N ASN A 89 -22.68 1.41 7.61
CA ASN A 89 -22.98 1.09 6.22
C ASN A 89 -22.25 2.01 5.22
N ILE A 90 -21.00 2.39 5.53
CA ILE A 90 -20.14 3.16 4.64
C ILE A 90 -19.41 2.21 3.72
N THR A 91 -19.69 2.31 2.44
CA THR A 91 -19.02 1.53 1.40
C THR A 91 -17.54 1.87 1.33
N TRP A 92 -16.67 0.87 1.26
CA TRP A 92 -15.25 1.06 1.10
C TRP A 92 -14.61 0.05 0.14
N GLY A 93 -13.46 0.42 -0.41
CA GLY A 93 -12.74 -0.40 -1.38
C GLY A 93 -11.23 -0.27 -1.25
N ILE A 94 -10.52 -1.07 -2.03
CA ILE A 94 -9.05 -1.15 -2.02
C ILE A 94 -8.53 -0.84 -3.43
N VAL A 95 -7.63 0.16 -3.54
CA VAL A 95 -6.89 0.46 -4.76
C VAL A 95 -5.40 0.39 -4.48
N THR A 96 -4.70 -0.53 -5.12
CA THR A 96 -3.29 -0.80 -4.84
C THR A 96 -2.45 -0.94 -6.12
N ASN A 97 -1.17 -0.48 -6.07
CA ASN A 97 -0.21 -0.78 -7.14
C ASN A 97 0.41 -2.19 -7.02
N LYS A 98 0.03 -2.95 -5.99
CA LYS A 98 0.43 -4.34 -5.85
C LYS A 98 -0.35 -5.20 -6.85
N HIS A 99 0.34 -6.12 -7.55
CA HIS A 99 -0.29 -7.05 -8.49
C HIS A 99 -1.31 -7.97 -7.80
N GLU A 100 -2.35 -8.37 -8.50
CA GLU A 100 -3.43 -9.24 -8.03
C GLU A 100 -2.90 -10.55 -7.43
N ARG A 101 -1.89 -11.15 -8.07
CA ARG A 101 -1.20 -12.36 -7.61
C ARG A 101 -0.76 -12.30 -6.14
N TYR A 102 -0.33 -11.12 -5.66
CA TYR A 102 0.11 -10.93 -4.27
C TYR A 102 -0.98 -10.32 -3.40
N THR A 103 -1.88 -9.54 -3.98
CA THR A 103 -2.96 -8.86 -3.27
C THR A 103 -4.02 -9.84 -2.78
N MET A 104 -4.52 -10.72 -3.65
CA MET A 104 -5.63 -11.60 -3.30
C MET A 104 -5.30 -12.61 -2.18
N PRO A 105 -4.10 -13.24 -2.11
CA PRO A 105 -3.75 -14.06 -0.95
C PRO A 105 -3.72 -13.28 0.36
N ILE A 106 -3.26 -12.01 0.34
CA ILE A 106 -3.27 -11.14 1.52
C ILE A 106 -4.71 -10.85 1.94
N ILE A 107 -5.57 -10.42 1.03
CA ILE A 107 -7.00 -10.15 1.31
C ILE A 107 -7.65 -11.37 1.95
N LYS A 108 -7.49 -12.56 1.37
CA LYS A 108 -8.05 -13.82 1.90
C LYS A 108 -7.56 -14.17 3.31
N SER A 109 -6.31 -13.82 3.63
CA SER A 109 -5.73 -14.10 4.95
C SER A 109 -6.24 -13.16 6.05
N PHE A 110 -6.78 -12.01 5.66
CA PHE A 110 -7.32 -10.99 6.56
C PHE A 110 -8.83 -10.87 6.31
N GLY A 111 -9.61 -11.80 6.84
CA GLY A 111 -11.04 -11.98 6.56
C GLY A 111 -11.87 -10.69 6.50
N LEU A 112 -11.58 -9.71 7.37
CA LEU A 112 -12.23 -8.39 7.35
C LEU A 112 -12.05 -7.64 6.01
N LEU A 113 -10.97 -7.89 5.27
CA LEU A 113 -10.75 -7.25 3.97
C LEU A 113 -11.62 -7.85 2.85
N ASN A 114 -12.27 -8.99 3.09
CA ASN A 114 -13.22 -9.56 2.12
C ASN A 114 -14.55 -8.79 2.08
N GLU A 115 -14.80 -7.93 3.07
CA GLU A 115 -16.01 -7.09 3.11
C GLU A 115 -15.91 -5.84 2.22
N CYS A 116 -14.73 -5.58 1.61
CA CYS A 116 -14.59 -4.44 0.70
C CYS A 116 -15.41 -4.65 -0.58
N SER A 117 -16.03 -3.57 -1.05
CA SER A 117 -16.94 -3.61 -2.20
C SER A 117 -16.23 -3.63 -3.54
N THR A 118 -14.97 -3.23 -3.59
CA THR A 118 -14.15 -3.23 -4.82
C THR A 118 -12.68 -3.43 -4.49
N ILE A 119 -11.94 -4.11 -5.39
CA ILE A 119 -10.50 -4.31 -5.30
C ILE A 119 -9.88 -4.04 -6.68
N VAL A 120 -9.12 -2.95 -6.79
CA VAL A 120 -8.35 -2.62 -8.00
C VAL A 120 -6.87 -2.81 -7.74
N CYS A 121 -6.26 -3.77 -8.41
CA CYS A 121 -4.85 -4.14 -8.31
C CYS A 121 -3.98 -3.40 -9.33
N GLY A 122 -2.66 -3.46 -9.15
CA GLY A 122 -1.69 -2.77 -10.01
C GLY A 122 -1.64 -3.26 -11.46
N ASP A 123 -2.22 -4.40 -11.73
CA ASP A 123 -2.34 -5.05 -13.05
C ASP A 123 -3.80 -5.22 -13.52
N THR A 124 -4.78 -4.68 -12.80
CA THR A 124 -6.19 -4.66 -13.24
C THR A 124 -6.38 -3.81 -14.48
N LEU A 125 -5.65 -2.71 -14.61
CA LEU A 125 -5.68 -1.78 -15.74
C LEU A 125 -4.29 -1.58 -16.33
N SER A 126 -4.21 -0.98 -17.51
CA SER A 126 -2.93 -0.58 -18.12
C SER A 126 -2.24 0.58 -17.41
N TYR A 127 -2.93 1.24 -16.50
CA TYR A 127 -2.44 2.38 -15.72
C TYR A 127 -2.48 2.03 -14.23
N CYS A 128 -1.46 2.51 -13.51
CA CYS A 128 -1.39 2.41 -12.04
C CYS A 128 -1.26 3.81 -11.41
N LYS A 129 -1.45 3.94 -10.09
CA LYS A 129 -1.25 5.20 -9.38
C LYS A 129 0.16 5.75 -9.63
N PRO A 130 0.36 7.03 -9.98
CA PRO A 130 -0.53 8.18 -9.72
C PRO A 130 -1.59 8.48 -10.80
N HIS A 131 -1.75 7.66 -11.85
CA HIS A 131 -2.82 7.86 -12.82
C HIS A 131 -4.20 7.68 -12.15
N PRO A 132 -5.23 8.50 -12.46
CA PRO A 132 -6.54 8.41 -11.81
C PRO A 132 -7.36 7.16 -12.18
N ALA A 133 -7.05 6.49 -13.28
CA ALA A 133 -7.85 5.38 -13.79
C ALA A 133 -8.15 4.27 -12.77
N PRO A 134 -7.20 3.82 -11.90
CA PRO A 134 -7.52 2.81 -10.89
C PRO A 134 -8.56 3.28 -9.85
N VAL A 135 -8.51 4.56 -9.47
CA VAL A 135 -9.47 5.15 -8.53
C VAL A 135 -10.83 5.30 -9.19
N LEU A 136 -10.88 5.84 -10.42
CA LEU A 136 -12.11 5.95 -11.21
C LEU A 136 -12.75 4.59 -11.46
N ARG A 137 -11.97 3.55 -11.71
CA ARG A 137 -12.48 2.18 -11.87
C ARG A 137 -13.14 1.67 -10.58
N ALA A 138 -12.52 1.89 -9.42
CA ALA A 138 -13.11 1.50 -8.14
C ALA A 138 -14.41 2.25 -7.87
N ILE A 139 -14.47 3.54 -8.19
CA ILE A 139 -15.67 4.39 -8.05
C ILE A 139 -16.80 3.89 -8.98
N GLU A 140 -16.47 3.57 -10.23
CA GLU A 140 -17.44 3.02 -11.19
C GLU A 140 -18.04 1.69 -10.67
N GLU A 141 -17.23 0.82 -10.08
CA GLU A 141 -17.70 -0.48 -9.56
C GLU A 141 -18.65 -0.35 -8.36
N ILE A 142 -18.54 0.72 -7.57
CA ILE A 142 -19.42 0.97 -6.43
C ILE A 142 -20.55 1.95 -6.72
N ASP A 143 -20.65 2.45 -7.95
CA ASP A 143 -21.70 3.35 -8.46
C ASP A 143 -21.89 4.61 -7.59
N ILE A 144 -20.80 5.30 -7.28
CA ILE A 144 -20.76 6.54 -6.49
C ILE A 144 -20.08 7.63 -7.32
N GLU A 145 -20.51 8.89 -7.15
CA GLU A 145 -19.82 10.02 -7.78
C GLU A 145 -18.51 10.35 -7.08
N PRO A 146 -17.43 10.75 -7.80
CA PRO A 146 -16.12 11.01 -7.21
C PRO A 146 -16.10 11.97 -6.02
N HIS A 147 -16.93 13.02 -6.05
CA HIS A 147 -17.03 14.01 -4.96
C HIS A 147 -17.64 13.45 -3.66
N GLY A 148 -18.27 12.27 -3.71
CA GLY A 148 -18.76 11.53 -2.56
C GLY A 148 -17.73 10.55 -1.96
N VAL A 149 -16.50 10.54 -2.49
CA VAL A 149 -15.45 9.59 -2.10
C VAL A 149 -14.30 10.29 -1.41
N VAL A 150 -13.84 9.73 -0.29
CA VAL A 150 -12.56 10.08 0.35
C VAL A 150 -11.52 9.04 -0.04
N TYR A 151 -10.49 9.45 -0.77
CA TYR A 151 -9.36 8.60 -1.10
C TYR A 151 -8.25 8.73 -0.06
N ILE A 152 -7.94 7.65 0.64
CA ILE A 152 -6.98 7.63 1.76
C ILE A 152 -5.71 6.90 1.31
N GLY A 153 -4.55 7.52 1.50
CA GLY A 153 -3.29 6.91 1.08
C GLY A 153 -2.06 7.37 1.88
N ASP A 154 -1.00 6.57 1.83
CA ASP A 154 0.26 6.77 2.54
C ASP A 154 1.46 7.04 1.60
N ASP A 155 1.17 7.40 0.34
CA ASP A 155 2.17 7.69 -0.69
C ASP A 155 1.70 8.88 -1.55
N PRO A 156 2.59 9.77 -2.01
CA PRO A 156 2.20 10.92 -2.86
C PRO A 156 1.47 10.51 -4.14
N ARG A 157 1.72 9.30 -4.66
CA ARG A 157 0.98 8.75 -5.81
C ARG A 157 -0.49 8.48 -5.49
N ASP A 158 -0.81 8.18 -4.24
CA ASP A 158 -2.18 7.98 -3.79
C ASP A 158 -2.95 9.30 -3.84
N ILE A 159 -2.36 10.32 -3.23
CA ILE A 159 -2.97 11.66 -3.16
C ILE A 159 -3.16 12.22 -4.57
N GLN A 160 -2.15 12.12 -5.43
CA GLN A 160 -2.27 12.59 -6.81
C GLN A 160 -3.33 11.81 -7.60
N SER A 161 -3.43 10.48 -7.41
CA SER A 161 -4.44 9.65 -8.08
C SER A 161 -5.86 9.99 -7.64
N GLY A 162 -6.09 10.15 -6.32
CA GLY A 162 -7.38 10.54 -5.75
C GLY A 162 -7.80 11.95 -6.19
N PHE A 163 -6.89 12.91 -6.09
CA PHE A 163 -7.12 14.29 -6.53
C PHE A 163 -7.49 14.36 -8.02
N ASN A 164 -6.72 13.69 -8.89
CA ASN A 164 -6.98 13.67 -10.32
C ASN A 164 -8.27 12.90 -10.69
N ALA A 165 -8.76 12.03 -9.81
CA ALA A 165 -10.04 11.35 -9.95
C ALA A 165 -11.23 12.21 -9.47
N GLY A 166 -10.99 13.36 -8.85
CA GLY A 166 -12.03 14.25 -8.31
C GLY A 166 -12.53 13.86 -6.93
N CYS A 167 -11.77 13.05 -6.18
CA CYS A 167 -12.08 12.66 -4.81
C CYS A 167 -11.57 13.68 -3.80
N TRP A 168 -12.15 13.67 -2.59
CA TRP A 168 -11.48 14.20 -1.41
C TRP A 168 -10.27 13.32 -1.07
N THR A 169 -9.16 13.92 -0.65
CA THR A 169 -7.92 13.21 -0.40
C THR A 169 -7.46 13.36 1.04
N LEU A 170 -7.11 12.22 1.67
CA LEU A 170 -6.59 12.18 3.03
C LEU A 170 -5.21 11.47 3.03
N ALA A 171 -4.15 12.22 3.28
CA ALA A 171 -2.83 11.64 3.45
C ALA A 171 -2.71 11.00 4.85
N VAL A 172 -2.12 9.81 4.93
CA VAL A 172 -1.92 9.13 6.21
C VAL A 172 -0.43 8.98 6.49
N ALA A 173 0.03 9.62 7.56
CA ALA A 173 1.39 9.53 8.08
C ALA A 173 1.39 8.71 9.37
N PHE A 174 1.32 7.38 9.29
CA PHE A 174 1.52 6.55 10.47
C PHE A 174 2.96 6.69 10.96
N ASP A 175 3.17 7.02 12.23
CA ASP A 175 4.45 7.40 12.85
C ASP A 175 5.64 6.47 12.57
N THR A 176 5.38 5.24 12.16
CA THR A 176 6.42 4.26 11.86
C THR A 176 7.01 4.37 10.45
N TYR A 177 6.46 5.24 9.57
CA TYR A 177 6.81 5.23 8.15
C TYR A 177 7.16 6.60 7.59
N ILE A 178 6.37 7.61 7.91
CA ILE A 178 6.39 8.92 7.25
C ILE A 178 6.13 9.99 8.29
N GLU A 179 6.95 11.03 8.29
CA GLU A 179 6.72 12.20 9.13
C GLU A 179 5.49 12.98 8.62
N LYS A 180 4.68 13.49 9.53
CA LYS A 180 3.45 14.25 9.23
C LYS A 180 3.70 15.42 8.27
N GLU A 181 4.79 16.14 8.47
CA GLU A 181 5.15 17.29 7.62
C GLU A 181 5.48 16.87 6.18
N THR A 182 6.07 15.69 5.99
CA THR A 182 6.28 15.10 4.67
C THR A 182 4.95 14.78 3.99
N ALA A 183 4.01 14.17 4.70
CA ALA A 183 2.69 13.83 4.16
C ALA A 183 1.86 15.09 3.82
N LYS A 184 1.92 16.13 4.62
CA LYS A 184 1.29 17.44 4.33
C LYS A 184 1.80 18.07 3.03
N ALA A 185 3.07 17.86 2.70
CA ALA A 185 3.66 18.39 1.48
C ALA A 185 3.12 17.73 0.19
N TRP A 186 2.34 16.64 0.29
CA TRP A 186 1.74 15.99 -0.87
C TRP A 186 0.50 16.70 -1.41
N GLY A 187 -0.03 17.70 -0.67
CA GLY A 187 -1.14 18.54 -1.11
C GLY A 187 -2.50 17.83 -1.05
N SER A 188 -2.68 16.92 -0.09
CA SER A 188 -4.00 16.36 0.25
C SER A 188 -4.89 17.40 0.90
N ASP A 189 -6.22 17.20 0.86
CA ASP A 189 -7.19 18.07 1.55
C ASP A 189 -7.00 18.03 3.06
N GLU A 190 -6.64 16.85 3.61
CA GLU A 190 -6.33 16.66 5.03
C GLU A 190 -5.19 15.66 5.24
N THR A 191 -4.65 15.62 6.47
CA THR A 191 -3.58 14.70 6.89
C THR A 191 -3.87 14.13 8.26
N ALA A 192 -3.86 12.78 8.36
CA ALA A 192 -4.01 12.04 9.60
C ALA A 192 -2.72 11.27 9.96
N THR A 193 -2.47 11.07 11.25
CA THR A 193 -1.32 10.31 11.75
C THR A 193 -1.71 8.94 12.32
N ASN A 194 -3.00 8.72 12.52
CA ASN A 194 -3.54 7.49 13.11
C ASN A 194 -5.02 7.28 12.68
N CYS A 195 -5.53 6.09 12.93
CA CYS A 195 -6.91 5.74 12.56
C CYS A 195 -7.97 6.54 13.33
N GLN A 196 -7.69 7.07 14.52
CA GLN A 196 -8.64 7.89 15.26
C GLN A 196 -8.84 9.26 14.59
N GLU A 197 -7.77 9.85 14.04
CA GLU A 197 -7.87 11.09 13.25
C GLU A 197 -8.65 10.85 11.94
N ILE A 198 -8.47 9.67 11.30
CA ILE A 198 -9.29 9.28 10.13
C ILE A 198 -10.76 9.20 10.50
N LEU A 199 -11.10 8.53 11.61
CA LEU A 199 -12.48 8.44 12.09
C LEU A 199 -13.07 9.84 12.39
N SER A 200 -12.30 10.70 13.04
CA SER A 200 -12.73 12.07 13.32
C SER A 200 -12.99 12.89 12.05
N PHE A 201 -12.17 12.71 11.03
CA PHE A 201 -12.37 13.35 9.71
C PHE A 201 -13.65 12.84 9.02
N LEU A 202 -13.99 11.57 9.19
CA LEU A 202 -15.19 10.95 8.63
C LEU A 202 -16.45 11.13 9.50
N ASP A 203 -16.37 11.87 10.61
CA ASP A 203 -17.46 12.02 11.59
C ASP A 203 -17.97 10.68 12.19
N LEU A 204 -17.03 9.75 12.55
CA LEU A 204 -17.28 8.39 13.02
C LEU A 204 -16.77 8.09 14.43
#